data_24aec1e59ccc80b322d1ca39c46dc9ec
#
_entry.id   24aec1e59ccc80b322d1ca39c46dc9ec
#
_cell.length_a   1.000
_cell.length_b   1.000
_cell.length_c   1.000
_cell.angle_alpha   90.00
_cell.angle_beta   90.00
_cell.angle_gamma   90.00
#
_symmetry.space_group_name_H-M   'P 1'
#
loop_
_entity.id
_entity.type
_entity.pdbx_description
1 polymer ?
#
loop_
_entity_poly.entity_id
_entity_poly.type
_entity_poly.pdbx_seq_one_letter_code
_entity_poly.pdbx_strand_id
1 'polypeptide(L)'
;MQEVDLFVIGGGVNGCGIARDAAGRGLSVMLAEQGDLAQGTSSASTKLFHGGLRYLEFFEFRLVRESLEERETLLVAMPHIAGPLRFVLPLDTALRCPADTPAGR
;
A
#
# COMPACT_ATOMS: atom_id res chain seq x y z
N MET A 1 -2.48 -15.60 32.70
CA MET A 1 -2.11 -14.43 31.90
C MET A 1 -1.35 -14.98 30.70
N GLN A 2 -1.75 -14.68 29.50
CA GLN A 2 -1.06 -15.19 28.30
C GLN A 2 0.02 -14.19 27.95
N GLU A 3 1.28 -14.60 28.00
CA GLU A 3 2.42 -13.78 27.58
C GLU A 3 2.62 -13.94 26.08
N VAL A 4 2.83 -12.84 25.39
CA VAL A 4 3.15 -12.79 23.95
C VAL A 4 4.31 -11.85 23.72
N ASP A 5 5.11 -12.12 22.70
CA ASP A 5 6.25 -11.26 22.32
C ASP A 5 5.78 -9.95 21.73
N LEU A 6 4.65 -9.96 20.99
CA LEU A 6 4.10 -8.79 20.33
C LEU A 6 2.57 -8.76 20.44
N PHE A 7 2.05 -7.62 20.90
CA PHE A 7 0.63 -7.33 20.89
C PHE A 7 0.34 -6.20 19.89
N VAL A 8 -0.47 -6.49 18.87
CA VAL A 8 -0.84 -5.56 17.80
C VAL A 8 -2.27 -5.07 18.03
N ILE A 9 -2.45 -3.76 18.08
CA ILE A 9 -3.77 -3.13 18.20
C ILE A 9 -4.17 -2.57 16.83
N GLY A 10 -5.24 -3.13 16.26
CA GLY A 10 -5.79 -2.75 14.97
C GLY A 10 -5.49 -3.79 13.88
N GLY A 11 -6.55 -4.24 13.21
CA GLY A 11 -6.55 -5.28 12.16
C GLY A 11 -6.66 -4.73 10.73
N GLY A 12 -6.17 -3.52 10.47
CA GLY A 12 -6.01 -2.98 9.12
C GLY A 12 -4.80 -3.59 8.40
N VAL A 13 -4.50 -3.11 7.18
CA VAL A 13 -3.39 -3.63 6.36
C VAL A 13 -2.05 -3.60 7.09
N ASN A 14 -1.77 -2.55 7.85
CA ASN A 14 -0.52 -2.43 8.61
C ASN A 14 -0.47 -3.44 9.77
N GLY A 15 -1.54 -3.51 10.58
CA GLY A 15 -1.59 -4.44 11.72
C GLY A 15 -1.50 -5.90 11.29
N CYS A 16 -2.24 -6.27 10.25
CA CYS A 16 -2.17 -7.62 9.68
C CYS A 16 -0.78 -7.92 9.09
N GLY A 17 -0.16 -6.95 8.41
CA GLY A 17 1.17 -7.08 7.85
C GLY A 17 2.23 -7.30 8.94
N ILE A 18 2.21 -6.48 9.98
CA ILE A 18 3.12 -6.58 11.13
C ILE A 18 2.94 -7.92 11.86
N ALA A 19 1.70 -8.30 12.13
CA ALA A 19 1.40 -9.57 12.81
C ALA A 19 1.88 -10.77 12.00
N ARG A 20 1.66 -10.77 10.68
CA ARG A 20 2.13 -11.82 9.77
C ARG A 20 3.64 -11.92 9.73
N ASP A 21 4.34 -10.79 9.59
CA ASP A 21 5.81 -10.76 9.51
C ASP A 21 6.43 -11.23 10.84
N ALA A 22 5.93 -10.74 11.97
CA ALA A 22 6.40 -11.14 13.29
C ALA A 22 6.18 -12.65 13.55
N ALA A 23 5.00 -13.18 13.21
CA ALA A 23 4.72 -14.61 13.32
C ALA A 23 5.62 -15.44 12.39
N GLY A 24 5.90 -14.97 11.17
CA GLY A 24 6.82 -15.60 10.25
C GLY A 24 8.26 -15.64 10.75
N ARG A 25 8.63 -14.74 11.65
CA ARG A 25 9.93 -14.70 12.34
C ARG A 25 9.96 -15.57 13.62
N GLY A 26 8.87 -16.25 13.93
CA GLY A 26 8.79 -17.16 15.08
C GLY A 26 8.37 -16.48 16.38
N LEU A 27 7.93 -15.22 16.34
CA LEU A 27 7.41 -14.53 17.52
C LEU A 27 5.98 -14.97 17.82
N SER A 28 5.64 -15.05 19.10
CA SER A 28 4.26 -15.20 19.55
C SER A 28 3.53 -13.87 19.44
N VAL A 29 2.46 -13.84 18.64
CA VAL A 29 1.75 -12.59 18.31
C VAL A 29 0.28 -12.70 18.70
N MET A 30 -0.23 -11.64 19.31
CA MET A 30 -1.66 -11.43 19.53
C MET A 30 -2.08 -10.15 18.82
N LEU A 31 -3.19 -10.22 18.07
CA LEU A 31 -3.80 -9.07 17.42
C LEU A 31 -5.19 -8.85 17.98
N ALA A 32 -5.51 -7.61 18.32
CA ALA A 32 -6.83 -7.18 18.74
C ALA A 32 -7.40 -6.16 17.75
N GLU A 33 -8.65 -6.39 17.33
CA GLU A 33 -9.43 -5.49 16.47
C GLU A 33 -10.79 -5.28 17.13
N GLN A 34 -11.29 -4.04 17.08
CA GLN A 34 -12.59 -3.70 17.68
C GLN A 34 -13.80 -4.12 16.84
N GLY A 35 -13.58 -4.40 15.56
CA GLY A 35 -14.62 -4.78 14.59
C GLY A 35 -14.15 -5.95 13.75
N ASP A 36 -14.32 -5.84 12.43
CA ASP A 36 -13.83 -6.82 11.49
C ASP A 36 -12.45 -6.40 10.91
N LEU A 37 -11.67 -7.38 10.48
CA LEU A 37 -10.39 -7.12 9.84
C LEU A 37 -10.57 -6.26 8.59
N ALA A 38 -9.68 -5.29 8.41
CA ALA A 38 -9.70 -4.36 7.29
C ALA A 38 -10.97 -3.50 7.13
N GLN A 39 -11.83 -3.42 8.14
CA GLN A 39 -13.11 -2.71 8.09
C GLN A 39 -12.97 -1.20 7.89
N GLY A 40 -11.87 -0.59 8.34
CA GLY A 40 -11.62 0.85 8.22
C GLY A 40 -11.15 1.28 6.82
N THR A 41 -10.05 2.01 6.77
CA THR A 41 -9.46 2.57 5.54
C THR A 41 -9.19 1.52 4.46
N SER A 42 -8.79 0.30 4.84
CA SER A 42 -8.51 -0.77 3.89
C SER A 42 -9.75 -1.18 3.09
N SER A 43 -10.92 -1.22 3.71
CA SER A 43 -12.18 -1.53 3.02
C SER A 43 -12.64 -0.37 2.12
N ALA A 44 -12.38 0.87 2.52
CA ALA A 44 -12.75 2.09 1.80
C ALA A 44 -11.75 2.50 0.70
N SER A 45 -10.64 1.78 0.55
CA SER A 45 -9.64 2.06 -0.49
C SER A 45 -10.10 1.57 -1.86
N THR A 46 -9.49 2.08 -2.92
CA THR A 46 -9.74 1.63 -4.31
C THR A 46 -9.20 0.22 -4.58
N LYS A 47 -8.43 -0.36 -3.67
CA LYS A 47 -7.75 -1.66 -3.81
C LYS A 47 -6.80 -1.75 -5.01
N LEU A 48 -6.32 -0.60 -5.48
CA LEU A 48 -5.36 -0.51 -6.57
C LEU A 48 -3.94 -0.46 -5.98
N PHE A 49 -3.12 -1.44 -6.34
CA PHE A 49 -1.69 -1.40 -6.09
C PHE A 49 -1.02 -0.61 -7.22
N HIS A 50 -0.68 0.63 -6.95
CA HIS A 50 -0.07 1.50 -7.94
C HIS A 50 1.28 2.03 -7.44
N GLY A 51 2.18 2.36 -8.37
CA GLY A 51 3.50 2.89 -8.04
C GLY A 51 3.53 4.37 -7.68
N GLY A 52 2.36 4.97 -7.37
CA GLY A 52 2.30 6.37 -6.96
C GLY A 52 2.64 7.34 -8.09
N LEU A 53 1.96 7.26 -9.25
CA LEU A 53 2.18 8.15 -10.40
C LEU A 53 2.20 9.64 -10.02
N ARG A 54 1.39 10.02 -9.02
CA ARG A 54 1.36 11.40 -8.51
C ARG A 54 2.69 11.85 -7.90
N TYR A 55 3.47 10.93 -7.34
CA TYR A 55 4.77 11.26 -6.75
C TYR A 55 5.83 11.57 -7.79
N LEU A 56 5.64 11.17 -9.05
CA LEU A 56 6.52 11.55 -10.15
C LEU A 56 6.47 13.06 -10.43
N GLU A 57 5.34 13.71 -10.19
CA GLU A 57 5.21 15.17 -10.30
C GLU A 57 6.10 15.91 -9.30
N PHE A 58 6.44 15.25 -8.17
CA PHE A 58 7.29 15.81 -7.12
C PHE A 58 8.72 15.27 -7.13
N PHE A 59 9.10 14.55 -8.20
CA PHE A 59 10.43 13.94 -8.35
C PHE A 59 10.82 12.96 -7.22
N GLU A 60 9.84 12.35 -6.55
CA GLU A 60 10.04 11.36 -5.50
C GLU A 60 10.35 9.97 -6.07
N PHE A 61 11.39 9.89 -6.89
CA PHE A 61 11.75 8.67 -7.63
C PHE A 61 12.07 7.48 -6.73
N ARG A 62 12.66 7.74 -5.55
CA ARG A 62 12.96 6.69 -4.59
C ARG A 62 11.69 6.03 -4.08
N LEU A 63 10.72 6.84 -3.67
CA LEU A 63 9.44 6.36 -3.17
C LEU A 63 8.66 5.57 -4.24
N VAL A 64 8.69 6.06 -5.48
CA VAL A 64 8.06 5.36 -6.62
C VAL A 64 8.72 4.01 -6.85
N ARG A 65 10.04 3.94 -6.83
CA ARG A 65 10.80 2.69 -7.00
C ARG A 65 10.45 1.68 -5.92
N GLU A 66 10.52 2.07 -4.65
CA GLU A 66 10.16 1.22 -3.50
C GLU A 66 8.72 0.69 -3.63
N SER A 67 7.77 1.55 -4.02
CA SER A 67 6.37 1.17 -4.24
C SER A 67 6.19 0.17 -5.38
N LEU A 68 6.97 0.29 -6.45
CA LEU A 68 6.92 -0.64 -7.58
C LEU A 68 7.52 -2.00 -7.24
N GLU A 69 8.62 -2.03 -6.49
CA GLU A 69 9.25 -3.27 -6.00
C GLU A 69 8.27 -4.02 -5.08
N GLU A 70 7.61 -3.34 -4.15
CA GLU A 70 6.59 -3.93 -3.30
C GLU A 70 5.36 -4.41 -4.09
N ARG A 71 4.94 -3.69 -5.10
CA ARG A 71 3.84 -4.12 -5.98
C ARG A 71 4.15 -5.46 -6.64
N GLU A 72 5.35 -5.65 -7.17
CA GLU A 72 5.75 -6.92 -7.79
C GLU A 72 5.76 -8.06 -6.74
N THR A 73 6.26 -7.78 -5.53
CA THR A 73 6.22 -8.73 -4.41
C THR A 73 4.78 -9.15 -4.08
N LEU A 74 3.85 -8.21 -4.03
CA LEU A 74 2.44 -8.47 -3.75
C LEU A 74 1.75 -9.24 -4.89
N LEU A 75 2.08 -8.96 -6.14
CA LEU A 75 1.56 -9.72 -7.29
C LEU A 75 1.96 -11.20 -7.24
N VAL A 76 3.19 -11.48 -6.83
CA VAL A 76 3.66 -12.86 -6.64
C VAL A 76 3.01 -13.52 -5.42
N ALA A 77 2.84 -12.77 -4.33
CA ALA A 77 2.28 -13.30 -3.08
C ALA A 77 0.76 -13.55 -3.15
N MET A 78 0.05 -12.81 -3.98
CA MET A 78 -1.42 -12.82 -4.05
C MET A 78 -1.97 -12.97 -5.47
N PRO A 79 -1.52 -13.95 -6.27
CA PRO A 79 -1.93 -14.08 -7.67
C PRO A 79 -3.43 -14.39 -7.84
N HIS A 80 -4.08 -14.87 -6.79
CA HIS A 80 -5.50 -15.23 -6.79
C HIS A 80 -6.44 -14.04 -6.62
N ILE A 81 -5.94 -12.89 -6.15
CA ILE A 81 -6.74 -11.66 -5.92
C ILE A 81 -6.16 -10.42 -6.61
N ALA A 82 -4.91 -10.46 -7.04
CA ALA A 82 -4.23 -9.35 -7.68
C ALA A 82 -3.99 -9.65 -9.15
N GLY A 83 -4.36 -8.71 -10.02
CA GLY A 83 -4.16 -8.81 -11.46
C GLY A 83 -3.90 -7.45 -12.09
N PRO A 84 -3.23 -7.41 -13.26
CA PRO A 84 -2.98 -6.15 -13.95
C PRO A 84 -4.28 -5.51 -14.46
N LEU A 85 -4.50 -4.25 -14.13
CA LEU A 85 -5.59 -3.43 -14.63
C LEU A 85 -5.07 -2.50 -15.73
N ARG A 86 -5.71 -2.53 -16.90
CA ARG A 86 -5.45 -1.56 -17.96
C ARG A 86 -6.26 -0.30 -17.71
N PHE A 87 -5.61 0.85 -17.79
CA PHE A 87 -6.27 2.14 -17.74
C PHE A 87 -5.66 3.08 -18.78
N VAL A 88 -6.43 4.07 -19.17
CA VAL A 88 -6.01 5.09 -20.14
C VAL A 88 -5.86 6.40 -19.40
N LEU A 89 -4.67 7.00 -19.50
CA LEU A 89 -4.42 8.36 -19.06
C LEU A 89 -4.63 9.28 -20.25
N PRO A 90 -5.72 10.06 -20.31
CA PRO A 90 -5.88 11.07 -21.35
C PRO A 90 -4.84 12.17 -21.08
N LEU A 91 -3.96 12.40 -22.04
CA LEU A 91 -3.06 13.55 -22.04
C LEU A 91 -3.78 14.71 -22.72
N ASP A 92 -4.32 15.62 -21.94
CA ASP A 92 -4.88 16.86 -22.44
C ASP A 92 -3.78 17.93 -22.41
N THR A 93 -3.35 18.37 -23.59
CA THR A 93 -2.35 19.44 -23.74
C THR A 93 -2.85 20.80 -23.24
N ALA A 94 -4.17 20.94 -23.02
CA ALA A 94 -4.76 22.13 -22.41
C ALA A 94 -4.63 22.13 -20.87
N LEU A 95 -4.43 20.97 -20.24
CA LEU A 95 -4.08 20.85 -18.84
C LEU A 95 -2.59 21.17 -18.66
N ARG A 96 -2.26 22.46 -18.76
CA ARG A 96 -0.93 22.93 -18.39
C ARG A 96 -0.74 22.71 -16.88
N CYS A 97 0.33 22.02 -16.51
CA CYS A 97 0.80 22.05 -15.15
C CYS A 97 0.93 23.51 -14.71
N PRO A 98 0.44 23.91 -13.52
CA PRO A 98 0.67 25.27 -13.02
C PRO A 98 2.17 25.58 -13.08
N ALA A 99 2.49 26.80 -13.49
CA ALA A 99 3.88 27.23 -13.71
C ALA A 99 4.79 27.06 -12.47
N ASP A 100 4.19 26.90 -11.30
CA ASP A 100 4.87 26.73 -10.02
C ASP A 100 5.18 25.28 -9.67
N THR A 101 4.75 24.30 -10.48
CA THR A 101 5.15 22.91 -10.28
C THR A 101 6.51 22.63 -10.91
N PRO A 102 7.37 21.79 -10.29
CA PRO A 102 8.67 21.43 -10.86
C PRO A 102 8.59 20.86 -12.28
N ALA A 103 7.45 20.26 -12.66
CA ALA A 103 7.18 19.76 -14.00
C ALA A 103 6.80 20.87 -15.03
N GLY A 104 6.54 22.09 -14.57
CA GLY A 104 6.18 23.25 -15.40
C GLY A 104 7.36 24.17 -15.76
N ARG A 105 8.59 23.79 -15.40
CA ARG A 105 9.81 24.52 -15.72
C ARG A 105 10.68 23.78 -16.72
#